data_bc976ee96e828db340db87b8073f5dae
#
_entry.id   bc976ee96e828db340db87b8073f5dae
#
_cell.length_a   1.000
_cell.length_b   1.000
_cell.length_c   1.000
_cell.angle_alpha   90.00
_cell.angle_beta   90.00
_cell.angle_gamma   90.00
#
_symmetry.space_group_name_H-M   'P 1'
#
loop_
_entity.id
_entity.type
_entity.pdbx_description
1 polymer ?
#
loop_
_entity_poly.entity_id
_entity_poly.type
_entity_poly.pdbx_seq_one_letter_code
_entity_poly.pdbx_strand_id
1 'polypeptide(L)'
;KLLEKKDKHFVLRVKNDMKLEMLENGQSKLGAEKREVEVRIVEFCDLESKSEFRIATDLPLEGEGVVSNEEIAEMYRQRWQIELVCKFLKMQLKLDRLITKNERGIRLQIYSCIIAYLILQLIDIEEVFGKSLLDKLRYLQSFMCQHISYVHWFRKIVYSI
;
A
#
# COMPACT_ATOMS: atom_id res chain seq x y z
N LYS A 1 21.39 4.25 -12.05
CA LYS A 1 21.13 3.22 -13.11
C LYS A 1 19.65 2.98 -13.42
N LEU A 2 18.72 3.18 -12.50
CA LEU A 2 17.26 3.06 -12.77
C LEU A 2 16.65 4.35 -13.37
N LEU A 3 17.22 5.50 -13.08
CA LEU A 3 16.77 6.82 -13.53
C LEU A 3 17.29 7.22 -14.94
N GLU A 4 18.21 6.46 -15.51
CA GLU A 4 18.79 6.72 -16.83
C GLU A 4 17.92 6.21 -18.01
N LYS A 5 16.82 5.50 -17.73
CA LYS A 5 15.87 5.08 -18.78
C LYS A 5 14.84 6.17 -18.98
N LYS A 6 14.89 6.84 -20.11
CA LYS A 6 14.07 7.99 -20.51
C LYS A 6 12.53 7.81 -20.43
N ASP A 7 12.03 6.60 -20.19
CA ASP A 7 10.59 6.28 -20.15
C ASP A 7 10.08 5.92 -18.75
N LYS A 8 10.83 6.23 -17.69
CA LYS A 8 10.43 5.90 -16.32
C LYS A 8 10.44 7.11 -15.43
N HIS A 9 9.28 7.44 -14.92
CA HIS A 9 9.10 8.48 -13.93
C HIS A 9 9.15 7.92 -12.51
N PHE A 10 9.39 8.78 -11.53
CA PHE A 10 9.40 8.39 -10.13
C PHE A 10 8.58 9.35 -9.26
N VAL A 11 8.05 8.80 -8.18
CA VAL A 11 7.37 9.52 -7.11
C VAL A 11 7.95 8.99 -5.78
N LEU A 12 8.73 9.80 -5.09
CA LEU A 12 9.50 9.38 -3.90
C LEU A 12 9.19 10.29 -2.72
N ARG A 13 9.04 9.69 -1.53
CA ARG A 13 8.96 10.48 -0.30
C ARG A 13 10.33 11.00 0.09
N VAL A 14 10.41 12.28 0.35
CA VAL A 14 11.59 12.96 0.91
C VAL A 14 11.42 13.07 2.41
N LYS A 15 12.48 12.79 3.16
CA LYS A 15 12.47 12.98 4.61
C LYS A 15 12.43 14.47 4.95
N ASN A 16 11.73 14.83 6.02
CA ASN A 16 11.56 16.24 6.42
C ASN A 16 12.87 16.92 6.84
N ASP A 17 13.86 16.15 7.28
CA ASP A 17 15.20 16.61 7.67
C ASP A 17 16.15 16.82 6.48
N MET A 18 15.75 16.42 5.27
CA MET A 18 16.60 16.59 4.09
C MET A 18 16.56 18.04 3.62
N LYS A 19 17.75 18.65 3.54
CA LYS A 19 17.92 19.98 2.95
C LYS A 19 17.79 19.88 1.43
N LEU A 20 16.93 20.70 0.86
CA LEU A 20 16.70 20.84 -0.56
C LEU A 20 17.20 22.23 -0.99
N GLU A 21 17.97 22.30 -2.04
CA GLU A 21 18.34 23.55 -2.66
C GLU A 21 17.26 23.92 -3.68
N MET A 22 16.54 25.00 -3.41
CA MET A 22 15.54 25.52 -4.36
C MET A 22 16.23 26.24 -5.50
N LEU A 23 15.82 25.91 -6.72
CA LEU A 23 16.25 26.57 -7.93
C LEU A 23 15.30 27.72 -8.31
N GLU A 24 15.77 28.66 -9.11
CA GLU A 24 14.98 29.81 -9.57
C GLU A 24 13.76 29.42 -10.42
N ASN A 25 13.78 28.22 -11.02
CA ASN A 25 12.67 27.65 -11.81
C ASN A 25 11.59 26.94 -10.96
N GLY A 26 11.65 27.02 -9.62
CA GLY A 26 10.71 26.35 -8.72
C GLY A 26 10.94 24.84 -8.53
N GLN A 27 11.97 24.30 -9.14
CA GLN A 27 12.44 22.93 -8.90
C GLN A 27 13.45 22.90 -7.75
N SER A 28 13.76 21.72 -7.25
CA SER A 28 14.76 21.52 -6.20
C SER A 28 15.78 20.49 -6.65
N LYS A 29 17.02 20.65 -6.19
CA LYS A 29 18.06 19.64 -6.40
C LYS A 29 17.99 18.59 -5.31
N LEU A 30 17.99 17.34 -5.74
CA LEU A 30 18.07 16.16 -4.87
C LEU A 30 19.31 15.35 -5.21
N GLY A 31 20.17 15.08 -4.24
CA GLY A 31 21.34 14.23 -4.42
C GLY A 31 22.62 14.81 -3.81
N ALA A 32 23.73 14.10 -3.98
CA ALA A 32 25.05 14.56 -3.59
C ALA A 32 25.81 15.06 -4.84
N GLU A 33 26.74 15.97 -4.68
CA GLU A 33 27.50 16.74 -5.69
C GLU A 33 27.84 16.03 -7.03
N LYS A 34 27.91 14.71 -7.05
CA LYS A 34 28.21 13.92 -8.27
C LYS A 34 26.98 13.31 -8.96
N ARG A 35 25.79 13.43 -8.37
CA ARG A 35 24.54 12.81 -8.86
C ARG A 35 23.33 13.64 -8.47
N GLU A 36 23.37 14.92 -8.76
CA GLU A 36 22.23 15.81 -8.57
C GLU A 36 21.17 15.54 -9.63
N VAL A 37 19.93 15.50 -9.21
CA VAL A 37 18.76 15.37 -10.08
C VAL A 37 17.83 16.53 -9.75
N GLU A 38 17.39 17.25 -10.77
CA GLU A 38 16.36 18.26 -10.63
C GLU A 38 15.02 17.58 -10.45
N VAL A 39 14.31 17.98 -9.40
CA VAL A 39 13.02 17.38 -9.02
C VAL A 39 12.01 18.44 -8.65
N ARG A 40 10.76 18.17 -8.92
CA ARG A 40 9.63 18.92 -8.38
C ARG A 40 9.30 18.41 -6.99
N ILE A 41 9.14 19.30 -6.05
CA ILE A 41 8.70 18.98 -4.70
C ILE A 41 7.21 19.30 -4.57
N VAL A 42 6.44 18.32 -4.13
CA VAL A 42 5.02 18.45 -3.81
C VAL A 42 4.85 18.22 -2.32
N GLU A 43 4.29 19.19 -1.64
CA GLU A 43 3.96 19.12 -0.22
C GLU A 43 2.45 18.93 -0.05
N PHE A 44 2.04 17.98 0.75
CA PHE A 44 0.65 17.79 1.11
C PHE A 44 0.51 17.28 2.54
N CYS A 45 -0.61 17.62 3.14
CA CYS A 45 -1.01 17.15 4.45
C CYS A 45 -2.03 16.01 4.29
N ASP A 46 -1.77 14.89 4.92
CA ASP A 46 -2.75 13.83 5.05
C ASP A 46 -3.71 14.16 6.19
N LEU A 47 -4.98 14.34 5.86
CA LEU A 47 -6.02 14.77 6.79
C LEU A 47 -6.32 13.72 7.87
N GLU A 48 -6.11 12.42 7.57
CA GLU A 48 -6.37 11.34 8.53
C GLU A 48 -5.25 11.24 9.58
N SER A 49 -3.99 11.25 9.12
CA SER A 49 -2.82 11.12 10.02
C SER A 49 -2.31 12.46 10.54
N LYS A 50 -2.80 13.60 10.03
CA LYS A 50 -2.28 14.96 10.28
C LYS A 50 -0.77 15.08 10.04
N SER A 51 -0.25 14.28 9.14
CA SER A 51 1.17 14.22 8.81
C SER A 51 1.44 14.97 7.52
N GLU A 52 2.48 15.78 7.54
CA GLU A 52 2.99 16.46 6.35
C GLU A 52 3.93 15.53 5.58
N PHE A 53 3.73 15.46 4.29
CA PHE A 53 4.54 14.67 3.37
C PHE A 53 5.16 15.56 2.32
N ARG A 54 6.44 15.29 2.04
CA ARG A 54 7.18 15.91 0.94
C ARG A 54 7.52 14.83 -0.08
N ILE A 55 7.08 15.05 -1.31
CA ILE A 55 7.28 14.11 -2.42
C ILE A 55 8.15 14.78 -3.47
N ALA A 56 9.20 14.09 -3.90
CA ALA A 56 10.00 14.44 -5.05
C ALA A 56 9.57 13.63 -6.27
N THR A 57 9.43 14.29 -7.41
CA THR A 57 9.09 13.66 -8.68
C THR A 57 9.79 14.35 -9.83
N ASP A 58 10.03 13.61 -10.92
CA ASP A 58 10.50 14.11 -12.20
C ASP A 58 9.36 14.37 -13.20
N LEU A 59 8.09 14.20 -12.78
CA LEU A 59 6.92 14.46 -13.59
C LEU A 59 6.83 15.97 -13.92
N PRO A 60 6.53 16.33 -15.18
CA PRO A 60 6.52 17.72 -15.63
C PRO A 60 5.42 18.54 -14.94
N LEU A 61 5.72 19.82 -14.70
CA LEU A 61 4.78 20.79 -14.18
C LEU A 61 3.96 21.44 -15.30
N GLU A 62 4.52 21.54 -16.49
CA GLU A 62 3.94 22.20 -17.67
C GLU A 62 4.24 21.39 -18.95
N GLY A 63 3.38 21.49 -19.97
CA GLY A 63 3.58 20.84 -21.26
C GLY A 63 2.77 19.55 -21.45
N GLU A 64 3.19 18.69 -22.39
CA GLU A 64 2.57 17.39 -22.60
C GLU A 64 2.85 16.44 -21.44
N GLY A 65 1.80 15.78 -20.92
CA GLY A 65 1.93 14.85 -19.81
C GLY A 65 1.98 15.50 -18.43
N VAL A 66 1.47 16.72 -18.30
CA VAL A 66 1.34 17.42 -17.01
C VAL A 66 0.55 16.58 -16.02
N VAL A 67 1.10 16.41 -14.84
CA VAL A 67 0.45 15.73 -13.70
C VAL A 67 0.28 16.74 -12.58
N SER A 68 -0.96 16.87 -12.08
CA SER A 68 -1.28 17.82 -11.01
C SER A 68 -0.67 17.38 -9.66
N ASN A 69 -0.59 18.31 -8.71
CA ASN A 69 -0.12 17.99 -7.36
C ASN A 69 -1.04 17.00 -6.67
N GLU A 70 -2.35 17.10 -6.92
CA GLU A 70 -3.38 16.22 -6.39
C GLU A 70 -3.22 14.80 -6.92
N GLU A 71 -2.94 14.65 -8.21
CA GLU A 71 -2.68 13.34 -8.84
C GLU A 71 -1.41 12.70 -8.29
N ILE A 72 -0.33 13.49 -8.09
CA ILE A 72 0.91 12.99 -7.46
C ILE A 72 0.66 12.54 -6.02
N ALA A 73 -0.11 13.32 -5.25
CA ALA A 73 -0.50 12.95 -3.90
C ALA A 73 -1.32 11.65 -3.87
N GLU A 74 -2.24 11.48 -4.83
CA GLU A 74 -3.05 10.27 -4.95
C GLU A 74 -2.22 9.04 -5.35
N MET A 75 -1.30 9.19 -6.32
CA MET A 75 -0.35 8.12 -6.67
C MET A 75 0.46 7.67 -5.46
N TYR A 76 0.87 8.60 -4.60
CA TYR A 76 1.59 8.28 -3.38
C TYR A 76 0.70 7.57 -2.35
N ARG A 77 -0.56 7.98 -2.19
CA ARG A 77 -1.52 7.29 -1.30
C ARG A 77 -1.78 5.85 -1.75
N GLN A 78 -1.93 5.62 -3.05
CA GLN A 78 -2.12 4.27 -3.60
C GLN A 78 -0.90 3.37 -3.31
N ARG A 79 0.32 3.91 -3.38
CA ARG A 79 1.51 3.19 -2.98
C ARG A 79 1.46 2.78 -1.49
N TRP A 80 0.93 3.64 -0.63
CA TRP A 80 0.80 3.36 0.80
C TRP A 80 -0.11 2.16 1.08
N GLN A 81 -1.12 1.94 0.27
CA GLN A 81 -2.00 0.79 0.41
C GLN A 81 -1.25 -0.54 0.32
N ILE A 82 -0.20 -0.63 -0.50
CA ILE A 82 0.66 -1.82 -0.57
C ILE A 82 1.33 -2.10 0.77
N GLU A 83 1.78 -1.08 1.47
CA GLU A 83 2.39 -1.22 2.80
C GLU A 83 1.37 -1.71 3.83
N LEU A 84 0.13 -1.21 3.78
CA LEU A 84 -0.96 -1.67 4.64
C LEU A 84 -1.30 -3.13 4.39
N VAL A 85 -1.38 -3.56 3.13
CA VAL A 85 -1.55 -4.99 2.76
C VAL A 85 -0.41 -5.83 3.33
N CYS A 86 0.84 -5.46 3.09
CA CYS A 86 1.99 -6.17 3.62
C CYS A 86 1.99 -6.24 5.14
N LYS A 87 1.60 -5.15 5.81
CA LYS A 87 1.45 -5.10 7.27
C LYS A 87 0.38 -6.07 7.75
N PHE A 88 -0.78 -6.10 7.10
CA PHE A 88 -1.86 -7.02 7.44
C PHE A 88 -1.42 -8.48 7.27
N LEU A 89 -0.81 -8.84 6.13
CA LEU A 89 -0.30 -10.19 5.88
C LEU A 89 0.70 -10.64 6.94
N LYS A 90 1.62 -9.77 7.34
CA LYS A 90 2.64 -10.07 8.36
C LYS A 90 2.02 -10.18 9.75
N MET A 91 1.26 -9.18 10.18
CA MET A 91 0.79 -9.09 11.55
C MET A 91 -0.40 -10.02 11.83
N GLN A 92 -1.36 -10.07 10.93
CA GLN A 92 -2.62 -10.80 11.15
C GLN A 92 -2.56 -12.22 10.61
N LEU A 93 -2.01 -12.41 9.42
CA LEU A 93 -1.89 -13.73 8.79
C LEU A 93 -0.53 -14.42 9.04
N LYS A 94 0.31 -13.82 9.90
CA LYS A 94 1.58 -14.39 10.37
C LYS A 94 2.56 -14.76 9.24
N LEU A 95 2.54 -14.02 8.14
CA LEU A 95 3.46 -14.25 7.01
C LEU A 95 4.94 -13.99 7.38
N ASP A 96 5.20 -13.26 8.47
CA ASP A 96 6.54 -13.03 9.02
C ASP A 96 7.15 -14.27 9.71
N ARG A 97 6.31 -15.27 10.03
CA ARG A 97 6.73 -16.51 10.66
C ARG A 97 6.66 -17.67 9.69
N LEU A 98 7.80 -17.95 9.04
CA LEU A 98 7.87 -19.06 8.10
C LEU A 98 7.79 -20.40 8.84
N ILE A 99 6.83 -21.25 8.44
CA ILE A 99 6.61 -22.59 9.03
C ILE A 99 7.68 -23.56 8.57
N THR A 100 8.28 -23.31 7.40
CA THR A 100 9.27 -24.17 6.77
C THR A 100 10.38 -23.37 6.14
N LYS A 101 11.54 -24.00 5.95
CA LYS A 101 12.68 -23.45 5.18
C LYS A 101 12.68 -23.91 3.72
N ASN A 102 11.79 -24.83 3.33
CA ASN A 102 11.70 -25.32 1.96
C ASN A 102 11.02 -24.27 1.07
N GLU A 103 11.61 -23.99 -0.08
CA GLU A 103 11.10 -23.01 -1.03
C GLU A 103 9.64 -23.25 -1.43
N ARG A 104 9.27 -24.51 -1.71
CA ARG A 104 7.88 -24.85 -2.07
C ARG A 104 6.91 -24.58 -0.93
N GLY A 105 7.30 -24.87 0.31
CA GLY A 105 6.49 -24.59 1.50
C GLY A 105 6.36 -23.10 1.77
N ILE A 106 7.42 -22.32 1.57
CA ILE A 106 7.37 -20.85 1.67
C ILE A 106 6.42 -20.27 0.63
N ARG A 107 6.51 -20.69 -0.62
CA ARG A 107 5.59 -20.26 -1.68
C ARG A 107 4.13 -20.60 -1.35
N LEU A 108 3.89 -21.81 -0.85
CA LEU A 108 2.53 -22.23 -0.44
C LEU A 108 2.00 -21.34 0.68
N GLN A 109 2.81 -21.04 1.69
CA GLN A 109 2.41 -20.14 2.77
C GLN A 109 2.08 -18.73 2.26
N ILE A 110 2.90 -18.18 1.37
CA ILE A 110 2.66 -16.86 0.78
C ILE A 110 1.31 -16.86 0.01
N TYR A 111 1.10 -17.84 -0.86
CA TYR A 111 -0.16 -17.92 -1.61
C TYR A 111 -1.37 -18.11 -0.71
N SER A 112 -1.26 -18.96 0.33
CA SER A 112 -2.34 -19.15 1.29
C SER A 112 -2.71 -17.86 2.01
N CYS A 113 -1.72 -17.06 2.43
CA CYS A 113 -1.97 -15.77 3.06
C CYS A 113 -2.62 -14.77 2.09
N ILE A 114 -2.18 -14.73 0.83
CA ILE A 114 -2.78 -13.86 -0.20
C ILE A 114 -4.22 -14.28 -0.48
N ILE A 115 -4.48 -15.58 -0.63
CA ILE A 115 -5.83 -16.11 -0.83
C ILE A 115 -6.74 -15.78 0.36
N ALA A 116 -6.26 -15.98 1.59
CA ALA A 116 -7.01 -15.62 2.79
C ALA A 116 -7.33 -14.11 2.83
N TYR A 117 -6.37 -13.26 2.48
CA TYR A 117 -6.59 -11.82 2.38
C TYR A 117 -7.66 -11.47 1.34
N LEU A 118 -7.61 -12.07 0.15
CA LEU A 118 -8.61 -11.84 -0.91
C LEU A 118 -10.00 -12.33 -0.50
N ILE A 119 -10.09 -13.48 0.17
CA ILE A 119 -11.35 -13.98 0.72
C ILE A 119 -11.92 -12.98 1.73
N LEU A 120 -11.10 -12.42 2.64
CA LEU A 120 -11.54 -11.40 3.58
C LEU A 120 -12.06 -10.11 2.91
N GLN A 121 -11.53 -9.76 1.73
CA GLN A 121 -12.05 -8.63 0.95
C GLN A 121 -13.44 -8.90 0.39
N LEU A 122 -13.70 -10.15 -0.03
CA LEU A 122 -14.95 -10.56 -0.68
C LEU A 122 -16.07 -10.89 0.31
N ILE A 123 -15.73 -11.29 1.54
CA ILE A 123 -16.72 -11.64 2.54
C ILE A 123 -17.42 -10.37 3.03
N ASP A 124 -18.73 -10.40 3.03
CA ASP A 124 -19.56 -9.44 3.74
C ASP A 124 -20.03 -10.02 5.07
N ILE A 125 -19.97 -9.21 6.13
CA ILE A 125 -20.41 -9.57 7.49
C ILE A 125 -21.42 -8.53 7.98
N GLU A 126 -22.30 -8.94 8.88
CA GLU A 126 -23.30 -8.04 9.47
C GLU A 126 -22.60 -6.84 10.15
N GLU A 127 -23.13 -5.65 9.98
CA GLU A 127 -22.54 -4.39 10.47
C GLU A 127 -22.26 -4.39 11.98
N VAL A 128 -23.00 -5.17 12.75
CA VAL A 128 -22.82 -5.38 14.19
C VAL A 128 -21.41 -5.91 14.52
N PHE A 129 -20.77 -6.65 13.61
CA PHE A 129 -19.44 -7.22 13.82
C PHE A 129 -18.31 -6.31 13.33
N GLY A 130 -18.62 -5.15 12.75
CA GLY A 130 -17.67 -4.20 12.18
C GLY A 130 -17.41 -4.44 10.69
N LYS A 131 -16.73 -3.47 10.06
CA LYS A 131 -16.50 -3.47 8.60
C LYS A 131 -15.02 -3.65 8.24
N SER A 132 -14.11 -3.60 9.23
CA SER A 132 -12.68 -3.70 8.95
C SER A 132 -12.25 -5.14 8.59
N LEU A 133 -11.16 -5.27 7.84
CA LEU A 133 -10.59 -6.59 7.55
C LEU A 133 -10.24 -7.39 8.81
N LEU A 134 -9.87 -6.69 9.88
CA LEU A 134 -9.56 -7.32 11.16
C LEU A 134 -10.83 -7.88 11.81
N ASP A 135 -11.95 -7.16 11.72
CA ASP A 135 -13.22 -7.63 12.25
C ASP A 135 -13.72 -8.85 11.47
N LYS A 136 -13.62 -8.82 10.14
CA LYS A 136 -13.92 -9.97 9.28
C LYS A 136 -13.06 -11.19 9.65
N LEU A 137 -11.77 -11.00 9.89
CA LEU A 137 -10.88 -12.08 10.32
C LEU A 137 -11.30 -12.67 11.68
N ARG A 138 -11.60 -11.82 12.66
CA ARG A 138 -12.05 -12.25 13.99
C ARG A 138 -13.39 -12.98 13.92
N TYR A 139 -14.30 -12.48 13.11
CA TYR A 139 -15.58 -13.12 12.85
C TYR A 139 -15.37 -14.54 12.32
N LEU A 140 -14.55 -14.71 11.26
CA LEU A 140 -14.23 -16.03 10.72
C LEU A 140 -13.59 -16.95 11.75
N GLN A 141 -12.61 -16.44 12.52
CA GLN A 141 -11.96 -17.24 13.56
C GLN A 141 -12.94 -17.71 14.63
N SER A 142 -13.91 -16.91 15.02
CA SER A 142 -14.93 -17.31 15.99
C SER A 142 -15.85 -18.40 15.46
N PHE A 143 -16.18 -18.36 14.16
CA PHE A 143 -17.00 -19.39 13.53
C PHE A 143 -16.24 -20.70 13.25
N MET A 144 -14.95 -20.66 12.96
CA MET A 144 -14.12 -21.86 12.75
C MET A 144 -14.05 -22.75 13.98
N CYS A 145 -14.26 -22.19 15.18
CA CYS A 145 -14.28 -22.93 16.44
C CYS A 145 -15.66 -23.51 16.76
N GLN A 146 -16.71 -23.21 15.99
CA GLN A 146 -18.05 -23.71 16.20
C GLN A 146 -18.32 -24.91 15.28
N HIS A 147 -19.09 -25.90 15.77
CA HIS A 147 -19.56 -27.07 14.99
C HIS A 147 -20.63 -26.69 13.93
N ILE A 148 -20.41 -25.64 13.17
CA ILE A 148 -21.31 -25.24 12.09
C ILE A 148 -20.85 -25.95 10.80
N SER A 149 -21.79 -26.61 10.14
CA SER A 149 -21.51 -27.19 8.82
C SER A 149 -21.04 -26.10 7.86
N TYR A 150 -19.80 -26.23 7.37
CA TYR A 150 -19.22 -25.31 6.39
C TYR A 150 -20.11 -25.08 5.16
N VAL A 151 -20.90 -26.09 4.78
CA VAL A 151 -21.87 -26.01 3.68
C VAL A 151 -22.98 -25.00 3.96
N HIS A 152 -23.45 -24.94 5.20
CA HIS A 152 -24.52 -24.00 5.61
C HIS A 152 -24.02 -22.56 5.66
N TRP A 153 -22.80 -22.39 6.19
CA TRP A 153 -22.12 -21.11 6.27
C TRP A 153 -21.79 -20.55 4.86
N PHE A 154 -21.23 -21.39 3.98
CA PHE A 154 -20.92 -21.01 2.60
C PHE A 154 -22.15 -20.63 1.80
N ARG A 155 -23.26 -21.35 1.96
CA ARG A 155 -24.55 -20.98 1.35
C ARG A 155 -25.04 -19.63 1.79
N LYS A 156 -24.94 -19.31 3.09
CA LYS A 156 -25.40 -18.02 3.63
C LYS A 156 -24.59 -16.84 3.05
N ILE A 157 -23.29 -17.01 2.80
CA ILE A 157 -22.42 -15.98 2.18
C ILE A 157 -22.68 -15.84 0.68
N VAL A 158 -22.76 -16.96 -0.05
CA VAL A 158 -22.89 -16.95 -1.51
C VAL A 158 -24.29 -16.56 -2.00
N TYR A 159 -25.33 -16.82 -1.21
CA TYR A 159 -26.73 -16.50 -1.56
C TYR A 159 -27.27 -15.23 -0.90
N SER A 160 -26.45 -14.46 -0.19
CA SER A 160 -26.77 -13.11 0.31
C SER A 160 -26.36 -12.00 -0.67
N ILE A 161 -25.89 -12.38 -1.87
CA ILE A 161 -25.62 -11.49 -3.01
C ILE A 161 -26.86 -11.57 -3.96
#